data_b8872913e1cdc90a2d99f11cfa05dea1
#
_entry.id   b8872913e1cdc90a2d99f11cfa05dea1
#
_cell.length_a   1.000
_cell.length_b   1.000
_cell.length_c   1.000
_cell.angle_alpha   90.00
_cell.angle_beta   90.00
_cell.angle_gamma   90.00
#
_symmetry.space_group_name_H-M   'P 1'
#
loop_
_entity.id
_entity.type
_entity.pdbx_description
1 polymer ?
#
loop_
_entity_poly.entity_id
_entity_poly.type
_entity_poly.pdbx_seq_one_letter_code
_entity_poly.pdbx_strand_id
1 'polypeptide(L)' 'MKALYFEEHGEREVLQYGDLPNLVNKENHVLIKVEACSLNHLDVWIRKGWPGLNLEMPHIGGSDVSGTVVELSLIHI' A
#
# COMPACT_ATOMS: atom_id res chain seq x y z
N MET A 1 -7.61 -1.56 -9.34
CA MET A 1 -7.44 -2.62 -8.33
C MET A 1 -8.24 -2.29 -7.08
N LYS A 2 -8.72 -3.29 -6.40
CA LYS A 2 -9.38 -3.11 -5.11
C LYS A 2 -8.33 -2.89 -4.02
N ALA A 3 -8.57 -1.92 -3.16
CA ALA A 3 -7.64 -1.58 -2.10
C ALA A 3 -8.36 -1.05 -0.86
N LEU A 4 -7.75 -1.25 0.29
CA LEU A 4 -8.10 -0.60 1.53
C LEU A 4 -7.12 0.55 1.72
N TYR A 5 -7.61 1.78 1.76
CA TYR A 5 -6.77 2.97 1.75
C TYR A 5 -7.37 4.10 2.58
N PHE A 6 -6.60 5.15 2.79
CA PHE A 6 -7.11 6.39 3.37
C PHE A 6 -6.50 7.58 2.64
N GLU A 7 -7.21 8.69 2.67
CA GLU A 7 -6.79 9.94 2.02
C GLU A 7 -6.43 11.02 3.02
N GLU A 8 -6.66 10.76 4.30
CA GLU A 8 -6.27 11.64 5.41
C GLU A 8 -6.01 10.81 6.64
N HIS A 9 -5.20 11.33 7.56
CA HIS A 9 -4.98 10.69 8.84
C HIS A 9 -6.20 10.86 9.73
N GLY A 10 -6.44 9.88 10.61
CA GLY A 10 -7.55 9.94 11.53
C GLY A 10 -7.85 8.60 12.18
N GLU A 11 -9.04 8.48 12.71
CA GLU A 11 -9.53 7.25 13.29
C GLU A 11 -10.03 6.31 12.19
N ARG A 12 -10.62 5.19 12.58
CA ARG A 12 -11.00 4.14 11.61
C ARG A 12 -11.99 4.59 10.53
N GLU A 13 -12.75 5.64 10.76
CA GLU A 13 -13.69 6.15 9.77
C GLU A 13 -13.03 6.75 8.53
N VAL A 14 -11.73 7.01 8.57
CA VAL A 14 -11.01 7.48 7.38
C VAL A 14 -10.64 6.33 6.43
N LEU A 15 -10.78 5.09 6.87
CA LEU A 15 -10.52 3.94 6.02
C LEU A 15 -11.60 3.78 4.95
N GLN A 16 -11.16 3.55 3.73
CA GLN A 16 -12.03 3.36 2.58
C GLN A 16 -11.62 2.08 1.85
N TYR A 17 -12.61 1.42 1.27
CA TYR A 17 -12.39 0.28 0.40
C TYR A 17 -12.98 0.58 -0.97
N GLY A 18 -12.18 0.46 -2.00
CA GLY A 18 -12.66 0.75 -3.34
C GLY A 18 -11.59 0.54 -4.39
N ASP A 19 -11.88 1.03 -5.58
CA ASP A 19 -10.98 0.90 -6.72
C ASP A 19 -9.98 2.05 -6.75
N LEU A 20 -8.71 1.68 -6.90
CA LEU A 20 -7.64 2.61 -7.21
C LEU A 20 -7.01 2.20 -8.54
N PRO A 21 -6.30 3.12 -9.23
CA PRO A 21 -5.58 2.78 -10.44
C PRO A 21 -4.61 1.63 -10.20
N ASN A 22 -4.47 0.76 -11.21
CA ASN A 22 -3.49 -0.31 -11.15
C ASN A 22 -2.07 0.28 -11.08
N LEU A 23 -1.21 -0.40 -10.33
CA LEU A 23 0.17 0.01 -10.21
C LEU A 23 0.94 -0.27 -11.50
N VAL A 24 1.84 0.65 -11.82
CA VAL A 24 2.80 0.47 -12.90
C VAL A 24 4.14 0.12 -12.25
N ASN A 25 4.80 -0.93 -12.76
CA ASN A 25 6.08 -1.34 -12.19
C ASN A 25 7.13 -0.24 -12.42
N LYS A 26 7.98 -0.05 -11.43
CA LYS A 26 9.03 0.95 -11.44
C LYS A 26 10.39 0.30 -11.52
N GLU A 27 11.39 1.09 -11.89
CA GLU A 27 12.78 0.69 -11.88
C GLU A 27 13.19 0.14 -10.51
N ASN A 28 13.88 -1.00 -10.51
CA ASN A 28 14.33 -1.67 -9.29
C ASN A 28 13.20 -2.14 -8.37
N HIS A 29 12.01 -2.33 -8.91
CA HIS A 29 10.86 -2.82 -8.18
C HIS A 29 10.35 -4.12 -8.78
N VAL A 30 9.52 -4.79 -8.02
CA VAL A 30 8.86 -6.02 -8.42
C VAL A 30 7.35 -5.82 -8.27
N LEU A 31 6.60 -6.18 -9.30
CA LEU A 31 5.14 -6.15 -9.23
C LEU A 31 4.65 -7.52 -8.79
N ILE A 32 3.87 -7.55 -7.71
CA ILE A 32 3.38 -8.77 -7.11
C ILE A 32 1.87 -8.84 -7.21
N LYS A 33 1.36 -10.00 -7.65
CA LYS A 33 -0.05 -10.31 -7.51
C LYS A 33 -0.28 -10.79 -6.09
N VAL A 34 -0.98 -10.00 -5.28
CA VAL A 34 -1.19 -10.30 -3.86
C VAL A 34 -2.17 -11.44 -3.70
N GLU A 35 -1.80 -12.43 -2.91
CA GLU A 35 -2.69 -13.54 -2.54
C GLU A 35 -3.13 -13.44 -1.09
N ALA A 36 -2.29 -12.89 -0.23
CA ALA A 36 -2.60 -12.67 1.17
C ALA A 36 -1.75 -11.54 1.74
N CYS A 37 -2.27 -10.90 2.76
CA CYS A 37 -1.53 -9.91 3.52
C CYS A 37 -1.96 -10.00 4.99
N SER A 38 -1.23 -9.32 5.86
CA SER A 38 -1.57 -9.30 7.27
C SER A 38 -1.61 -7.88 7.80
N LEU A 39 -2.25 -7.71 8.95
CA LEU A 39 -2.35 -6.42 9.63
C LEU A 39 -1.33 -6.37 10.76
N ASN A 40 -0.74 -5.20 10.93
CA ASN A 40 0.20 -4.92 12.00
C ASN A 40 -0.23 -3.67 12.76
N HIS A 41 0.17 -3.55 14.01
CA HIS A 41 -0.18 -2.37 14.80
C HIS A 41 0.37 -1.08 14.18
N LEU A 42 1.46 -1.18 13.43
CA LEU A 42 2.00 -0.06 12.66
C LEU A 42 0.96 0.55 11.72
N ASP A 43 0.07 -0.26 11.17
CA ASP A 43 -0.98 0.22 10.26
C ASP A 43 -1.90 1.21 10.97
N VAL A 44 -2.18 0.96 12.26
CA VAL A 44 -2.98 1.88 13.08
C VAL A 44 -2.22 3.17 13.31
N TRP A 45 -0.94 3.10 13.64
CA TRP A 45 -0.12 4.28 13.89
C TRP A 45 0.01 5.15 12.65
N ILE A 46 0.23 4.55 11.49
CA ILE A 46 0.35 5.28 10.23
C ILE A 46 -0.99 5.94 9.87
N ARG A 47 -2.11 5.24 10.07
CA ARG A 47 -3.42 5.82 9.82
C ARG A 47 -3.68 7.04 10.70
N LYS A 48 -3.33 6.96 11.97
CA LYS A 48 -3.48 8.09 12.91
C LYS A 48 -2.50 9.20 12.60
N GLY A 49 -1.31 8.84 12.13
CA GLY A 49 -0.25 9.79 11.85
C GLY A 49 0.50 10.23 13.10
N TRP A 50 1.60 10.91 12.88
CA TRP A 50 2.37 11.56 13.94
C TRP A 50 3.05 12.80 13.37
N PRO A 51 3.48 13.76 14.22
CA PRO A 51 4.16 14.95 13.73
C PRO A 51 5.37 14.60 12.89
N GLY A 52 5.46 15.19 11.71
CA GLY A 52 6.55 14.94 10.78
C GLY A 52 6.31 13.82 9.79
N LEU A 53 5.28 13.01 9.98
CA LEU A 53 4.94 11.99 8.99
C LEU A 53 4.33 12.64 7.75
N ASN A 54 4.93 12.35 6.60
CA ASN A 54 4.49 12.92 5.33
C ASN A 54 4.31 11.80 4.32
N LEU A 55 3.06 11.52 3.96
CA LEU A 55 2.71 10.44 3.03
C LEU A 55 2.02 11.02 1.79
N GLU A 56 2.24 10.35 0.66
CA GLU A 56 1.44 10.61 -0.53
C GLU A 56 0.07 9.99 -0.36
N MET A 57 -0.97 10.74 -0.62
CA MET A 57 -2.35 10.26 -0.52
C MET A 57 -2.92 10.00 -1.92
N PRO A 58 -3.76 9.00 -2.10
CA PRO A 58 -4.21 8.03 -1.10
C PRO A 58 -3.10 7.07 -0.69
N HIS A 59 -3.11 6.63 0.57
CA HIS A 59 -2.14 5.67 1.09
C HIS A 59 -2.79 4.32 1.31
N ILE A 60 -2.19 3.29 0.75
CA ILE A 60 -2.60 1.90 0.97
C ILE A 60 -1.74 1.36 2.10
N GLY A 61 -2.38 0.94 3.19
CA GLY A 61 -1.67 0.41 4.35
C GLY A 61 -1.14 -1.00 4.13
N GLY A 62 -0.42 -1.47 5.14
CA GLY A 62 0.11 -2.82 5.15
C GLY A 62 1.61 -2.87 4.87
N SER A 63 2.28 -3.82 5.49
CA SER A 63 3.72 -4.02 5.35
C SER A 63 4.07 -5.45 4.97
N ASP A 64 3.15 -6.38 5.17
CA ASP A 64 3.39 -7.80 4.91
C ASP A 64 2.51 -8.29 3.78
N VAL A 65 3.12 -9.05 2.88
CA VAL A 65 2.40 -9.57 1.70
C VAL A 65 2.97 -10.93 1.34
N SER A 66 2.09 -11.78 0.83
CA SER A 66 2.43 -13.03 0.17
C SER A 66 1.74 -13.05 -1.18
N GLY A 67 2.47 -13.39 -2.22
CA GLY A 67 1.91 -13.40 -3.55
C GLY A 67 2.89 -13.92 -4.58
N THR A 68 2.52 -13.73 -5.84
CA THR A 68 3.29 -14.19 -6.98
C THR A 68 3.85 -13.00 -7.73
N VAL A 69 5.14 -13.05 -8.05
CA VAL A 69 5.78 -12.05 -8.90
C VAL A 69 5.20 -12.16 -10.30
N VAL A 70 4.63 -11.08 -10.81
CA VAL A 70 4.07 -11.04 -12.16
C VAL A 70 4.90 -10.22 -13.12
N GLU A 71 5.75 -9.33 -12.60
CA GLU A 71 6.61 -8.50 -13.43
C GLU A 71 7.84 -8.08 -12.66
N LEU A 72 9.00 -8.23 -13.26
CA LEU A 72 10.26 -7.75 -12.75
C LEU A 72 10.68 -6.51 -13.53
N SER A 73 11.38 -5.61 -12.84
CA SER A 73 12.06 -4.54 -13.55
C SER A 73 13.29 -5.14 -14.25
N LEU A 74 13.38 -4.96 -15.57
CA LEU A 74 14.45 -5.54 -16.38
C LEU A 74 15.53 -4.55 -16.74
N ILE A 75 15.56 -3.43 -16.08
CA ILE A 75 16.40 -2.33 -16.48
C ILE A 75 17.90 -2.62 -16.36
N HIS A 76 18.24 -3.59 -15.56
CA HIS A 76 19.63 -3.93 -15.27
C HIS A 76 20.06 -5.30 -15.78
N ILE A 77 19.38 -5.80 -16.74
CA ILE A 77 19.74 -7.09 -17.32
C ILE A 77 20.64 -6.89 -18.50
#